data_44255fd5f5a5c2ca640dc6b37fcf15ff
#
_entry.id   44255fd5f5a5c2ca640dc6b37fcf15ff
#
_cell.length_a   1.000
_cell.length_b   1.000
_cell.length_c   1.000
_cell.angle_alpha   90.00
_cell.angle_beta   90.00
_cell.angle_gamma   90.00
#
_symmetry.space_group_name_H-M   'P 1'
#
loop_
_entity.id
_entity.type
_entity.pdbx_description
1 polymer ?
#
loop_
_entity_poly.entity_id
_entity_poly.type
_entity_poly.pdbx_seq_one_letter_code
_entity_poly.pdbx_strand_id
1 'polypeptide(L)'
;RVIESHNLLRAKLTGFGGNVEPKDGFRHAADVVVCDGFTGNVFLKTVEGTAEALFAMMKSSLNSSFKGKVGGAIAHDSMHLVKDRLDYSQYGGVPLLGVKGISIVCHGRSDATAMYHAIRVAKDVSDQGLIGELTGLWK
;
A
#
# COMPACT_ATOMS: atom_id res chain seq x y z
N ARG A 1 7.30 15.14 -21.79
CA ARG A 1 7.19 13.73 -21.36
C ARG A 1 5.86 13.44 -20.67
N VAL A 2 5.48 14.13 -19.57
CA VAL A 2 4.22 13.83 -18.85
C VAL A 2 2.98 13.97 -19.75
N ILE A 3 2.87 15.06 -20.52
CA ILE A 3 1.76 15.28 -21.45
C ILE A 3 1.74 14.22 -22.55
N GLU A 4 2.87 13.88 -23.09
CA GLU A 4 3.03 12.86 -24.13
C GLU A 4 2.60 11.47 -23.63
N SER A 5 3.08 11.07 -22.45
CA SER A 5 2.67 9.82 -21.80
C SER A 5 1.16 9.79 -21.54
N HIS A 6 0.60 10.91 -21.04
CA HIS A 6 -0.84 11.05 -20.83
C HIS A 6 -1.64 10.80 -22.12
N ASN A 7 -1.24 11.44 -23.21
CA ASN A 7 -1.92 11.30 -24.51
C ASN A 7 -1.82 9.87 -25.06
N LEU A 8 -0.65 9.24 -24.92
CA LEU A 8 -0.43 7.86 -25.36
C LEU A 8 -1.28 6.87 -24.55
N LEU A 9 -1.31 7.02 -23.22
CA LEU A 9 -2.10 6.15 -22.34
C LEU A 9 -3.59 6.33 -22.60
N ARG A 10 -4.07 7.57 -22.76
CA ARG A 10 -5.46 7.87 -23.09
C ARG A 10 -5.90 7.27 -24.42
N ALA A 11 -5.00 7.22 -25.40
CA ALA A 11 -5.30 6.64 -26.72
C ALA A 11 -5.28 5.10 -26.73
N LYS A 12 -4.52 4.45 -25.82
CA LYS A 12 -4.27 3.00 -25.85
C LYS A 12 -4.96 2.20 -24.76
N LEU A 13 -5.31 2.83 -23.64
CA LEU A 13 -5.89 2.12 -22.48
C LEU A 13 -7.34 2.54 -22.24
N THR A 14 -8.23 1.58 -22.34
CA THR A 14 -9.60 1.71 -21.83
C THR A 14 -9.55 1.74 -20.30
N GLY A 15 -10.18 2.74 -19.68
CA GLY A 15 -10.16 2.89 -18.21
C GLY A 15 -9.01 3.75 -17.66
N PHE A 16 -8.20 4.38 -18.54
CA PHE A 16 -7.20 5.35 -18.08
C PHE A 16 -7.87 6.57 -17.43
N GLY A 17 -7.78 6.67 -16.09
CA GLY A 17 -8.36 7.76 -15.30
C GLY A 17 -7.62 9.08 -15.35
N GLY A 18 -6.44 9.12 -15.97
CA GLY A 18 -5.58 10.31 -16.04
C GLY A 18 -4.46 10.30 -15.01
N ASN A 19 -3.78 11.44 -14.89
CA ASN A 19 -2.71 11.61 -13.92
C ASN A 19 -3.31 11.87 -12.53
N VAL A 20 -2.74 11.24 -11.51
CA VAL A 20 -3.18 11.32 -10.12
C VAL A 20 -2.12 12.03 -9.30
N GLU A 21 -2.51 12.94 -8.42
CA GLU A 21 -1.60 13.52 -7.44
C GLU A 21 -1.50 12.61 -6.21
N PRO A 22 -0.36 12.59 -5.50
CA PRO A 22 -0.17 11.73 -4.33
C PRO A 22 -1.29 11.84 -3.27
N LYS A 23 -1.84 13.04 -3.06
CA LYS A 23 -2.94 13.28 -2.12
C LYS A 23 -4.24 12.55 -2.49
N ASP A 24 -4.43 12.26 -3.76
CA ASP A 24 -5.66 11.65 -4.28
C ASP A 24 -5.60 10.11 -4.20
N GLY A 25 -4.41 9.53 -4.00
CA GLY A 25 -4.22 8.09 -3.83
C GLY A 25 -5.03 7.49 -2.67
N PHE A 26 -5.35 8.30 -1.64
CA PHE A 26 -6.19 7.88 -0.51
C PHE A 26 -7.69 8.20 -0.67
N ARG A 27 -8.09 8.80 -1.80
CA ARG A 27 -9.46 9.24 -2.06
C ARG A 27 -10.21 8.37 -3.06
N HIS A 28 -9.69 7.17 -3.33
CA HIS A 28 -10.25 6.28 -4.35
C HIS A 28 -10.39 6.94 -5.74
N ALA A 29 -9.44 7.80 -6.10
CA ALA A 29 -9.41 8.45 -7.40
C ALA A 29 -9.13 7.46 -8.55
N ALA A 30 -8.53 6.32 -8.23
CA ALA A 30 -8.29 5.22 -9.16
C ALA A 30 -8.19 3.90 -8.39
N ASP A 31 -8.52 2.79 -9.04
CA ASP A 31 -8.38 1.44 -8.47
C ASP A 31 -6.91 0.99 -8.48
N VAL A 32 -6.14 1.45 -9.46
CA VAL A 32 -4.71 1.17 -9.61
C VAL A 32 -3.98 2.44 -9.99
N VAL A 33 -2.90 2.74 -9.27
CA VAL A 33 -1.97 3.85 -9.57
C VAL A 33 -0.63 3.27 -9.99
N VAL A 34 -0.17 3.63 -11.19
CA VAL A 34 1.12 3.19 -11.73
C VAL A 34 2.13 4.33 -11.65
N CYS A 35 3.30 4.07 -11.09
CA CYS A 35 4.41 5.00 -11.02
C CYS A 35 5.75 4.27 -11.18
N ASP A 36 6.85 5.01 -11.30
CA ASP A 36 8.18 4.42 -11.21
C ASP A 36 8.49 3.95 -9.78
N GLY A 37 9.41 2.98 -9.65
CA GLY A 37 9.71 2.35 -8.37
C GLY A 37 10.34 3.29 -7.34
N PHE A 38 11.07 4.33 -7.77
CA PHE A 38 11.64 5.32 -6.86
C PHE A 38 10.54 6.21 -6.28
N THR A 39 9.71 6.80 -7.14
CA THR A 39 8.58 7.66 -6.73
C THR A 39 7.61 6.89 -5.82
N GLY A 40 7.26 5.67 -6.21
CA GLY A 40 6.39 4.80 -5.41
C GLY A 40 6.98 4.48 -4.04
N ASN A 41 8.26 4.16 -3.97
CA ASN A 41 8.92 3.87 -2.71
C ASN A 41 9.02 5.10 -1.80
N VAL A 42 9.35 6.27 -2.35
CA VAL A 42 9.36 7.53 -1.59
C VAL A 42 7.95 7.84 -1.04
N PHE A 43 6.92 7.70 -1.88
CA PHE A 43 5.54 7.89 -1.46
C PHE A 43 5.16 6.97 -0.30
N LEU A 44 5.36 5.66 -0.45
CA LEU A 44 5.05 4.67 0.59
C LEU A 44 5.82 4.94 1.89
N LYS A 45 7.12 5.19 1.81
CA LYS A 45 7.93 5.46 3.01
C LYS A 45 7.58 6.78 3.70
N THR A 46 7.15 7.78 2.93
CA THR A 46 6.66 9.04 3.50
C THR A 46 5.33 8.82 4.24
N VAL A 47 4.42 8.05 3.65
CA VAL A 47 3.14 7.73 4.29
C VAL A 47 3.36 6.91 5.57
N GLU A 48 4.17 5.85 5.52
CA GLU A 48 4.53 5.05 6.68
C GLU A 48 5.12 5.91 7.81
N GLY A 49 6.16 6.69 7.50
CA GLY A 49 6.84 7.52 8.49
C GLY A 49 5.94 8.63 9.06
N THR A 50 5.08 9.20 8.24
CA THR A 50 4.11 10.22 8.69
C THR A 50 3.07 9.59 9.63
N ALA A 51 2.55 8.41 9.29
CA ALA A 51 1.61 7.69 10.14
C ALA A 51 2.24 7.33 11.50
N GLU A 52 3.45 6.76 11.50
CA GLU A 52 4.19 6.44 12.73
C GLU A 52 4.40 7.68 13.62
N ALA A 53 4.86 8.78 13.01
CA ALA A 53 5.10 10.03 13.73
C ALA A 53 3.79 10.61 14.32
N LEU A 54 2.71 10.61 13.54
CA LEU A 54 1.41 11.11 13.97
C LEU A 54 0.87 10.29 15.16
N PHE A 55 0.91 8.97 15.09
CA PHE A 55 0.49 8.11 16.20
C PHE A 55 1.36 8.29 17.45
N ALA A 56 2.68 8.48 17.30
CA ALA A 56 3.57 8.75 18.42
C ALA A 56 3.24 10.11 19.10
N MET A 57 2.99 11.15 18.31
CA MET A 57 2.57 12.47 18.80
C MET A 57 1.22 12.41 19.51
N MET A 58 0.24 11.70 18.94
CA MET A 58 -1.09 11.53 19.57
C MET A 58 -0.96 10.78 20.90
N LYS A 59 -0.20 9.69 20.95
CA LYS A 59 0.05 8.93 22.17
C LYS A 59 0.74 9.78 23.24
N SER A 60 1.74 10.57 22.85
CA SER A 60 2.43 11.49 23.78
C SER A 60 1.46 12.53 24.31
N SER A 61 0.66 13.16 23.45
CA SER A 61 -0.32 14.18 23.84
C SER A 61 -1.38 13.61 24.79
N LEU A 62 -1.93 12.45 24.49
CA LEU A 62 -2.93 11.80 25.35
C LEU A 62 -2.34 11.42 26.73
N ASN A 63 -1.07 11.03 26.78
CA ASN A 63 -0.40 10.70 28.04
C ASN A 63 0.02 11.90 28.88
N SER A 64 -0.02 13.12 28.34
CA SER A 64 0.47 14.34 29.02
C SER A 64 -0.41 14.82 30.17
N SER A 65 -1.67 14.40 30.23
CA SER A 65 -2.61 14.83 31.27
C SER A 65 -3.54 13.68 31.72
N PHE A 66 -4.13 13.82 32.92
CA PHE A 66 -5.12 12.86 33.41
C PHE A 66 -6.36 12.78 32.47
N LYS A 67 -6.88 13.92 32.02
CA LYS A 67 -7.99 13.97 31.06
C LYS A 67 -7.63 13.29 29.73
N GLY A 68 -6.39 13.51 29.26
CA GLY A 68 -5.87 12.88 28.05
C GLY A 68 -5.82 11.35 28.19
N LYS A 69 -5.34 10.83 29.34
CA LYS A 69 -5.29 9.39 29.59
C LYS A 69 -6.67 8.76 29.60
N VAL A 70 -7.66 9.40 30.23
CA VAL A 70 -9.06 8.93 30.22
C VAL A 70 -9.62 8.96 28.80
N GLY A 71 -9.42 10.06 28.05
CA GLY A 71 -9.85 10.16 26.67
C GLY A 71 -9.18 9.12 25.75
N GLY A 72 -7.89 8.89 25.96
CA GLY A 72 -7.13 7.86 25.23
C GLY A 72 -7.62 6.44 25.51
N ALA A 73 -8.00 6.14 26.76
CA ALA A 73 -8.59 4.85 27.12
C ALA A 73 -9.97 4.64 26.43
N ILE A 74 -10.79 5.68 26.39
CA ILE A 74 -12.10 5.62 25.70
C ILE A 74 -11.93 5.49 24.18
N ALA A 75 -10.95 6.18 23.59
CA ALA A 75 -10.71 6.18 22.14
C ALA A 75 -9.84 5.00 21.66
N HIS A 76 -9.33 4.15 22.57
CA HIS A 76 -8.36 3.11 22.29
C HIS A 76 -8.74 2.22 21.09
N ASP A 77 -9.94 1.67 21.11
CA ASP A 77 -10.38 0.73 20.07
C ASP A 77 -10.54 1.43 18.71
N SER A 78 -11.05 2.66 18.71
CA SER A 78 -11.16 3.46 17.48
C SER A 78 -9.80 3.82 16.91
N MET A 79 -8.82 4.13 17.76
CA MET A 79 -7.44 4.40 17.33
C MET A 79 -6.76 3.14 16.78
N HIS A 80 -7.01 1.97 17.37
CA HIS A 80 -6.54 0.70 16.85
C HIS A 80 -7.10 0.41 15.46
N LEU A 81 -8.39 0.60 15.23
CA LEU A 81 -9.00 0.43 13.91
C LEU A 81 -8.35 1.31 12.83
N VAL A 82 -8.00 2.56 13.16
CA VAL A 82 -7.28 3.43 12.22
C VAL A 82 -5.86 2.96 11.98
N LYS A 83 -5.16 2.54 13.05
CA LYS A 83 -3.80 1.99 12.93
C LYS A 83 -3.78 0.76 12.06
N ASP A 84 -4.69 -0.19 12.28
CA ASP A 84 -4.77 -1.45 11.52
C ASP A 84 -5.04 -1.21 10.03
N ARG A 85 -5.83 -0.19 9.69
CA ARG A 85 -6.06 0.19 8.27
C ARG A 85 -4.82 0.75 7.58
N LEU A 86 -3.87 1.29 8.33
CA LEU A 86 -2.61 1.84 7.83
C LEU A 86 -1.46 0.82 7.95
N ASP A 87 -1.70 -0.31 8.58
CA ASP A 87 -0.69 -1.35 8.80
C ASP A 87 -0.59 -2.25 7.56
N TYR A 88 0.47 -2.05 6.81
CA TYR A 88 0.78 -2.86 5.62
C TYR A 88 1.14 -4.32 5.94
N SER A 89 1.47 -4.65 7.19
CA SER A 89 1.83 -6.03 7.59
C SER A 89 0.69 -7.02 7.34
N GLN A 90 -0.55 -6.54 7.37
CA GLN A 90 -1.74 -7.34 7.07
C GLN A 90 -1.80 -7.83 5.62
N TYR A 91 -1.14 -7.12 4.70
CA TYR A 91 -1.07 -7.53 3.29
C TYR A 91 0.05 -8.54 3.02
N GLY A 92 1.00 -8.69 3.95
CA GLY A 92 2.08 -9.68 3.93
C GLY A 92 3.20 -9.38 2.94
N GLY A 93 2.85 -9.12 1.69
CA GLY A 93 3.79 -8.82 0.62
C GLY A 93 3.09 -8.57 -0.70
N VAL A 94 3.87 -8.15 -1.70
CA VAL A 94 3.35 -7.81 -3.02
C VAL A 94 4.04 -8.63 -4.11
N PRO A 95 3.32 -9.10 -5.16
CA PRO A 95 3.92 -9.82 -6.27
C PRO A 95 4.90 -8.92 -7.04
N LEU A 96 6.10 -9.45 -7.29
CA LEU A 96 7.05 -8.85 -8.22
C LEU A 96 6.65 -9.24 -9.63
N LEU A 97 6.07 -8.29 -10.37
CA LEU A 97 5.64 -8.52 -11.75
C LEU A 97 6.82 -8.45 -12.72
N GLY A 98 6.68 -9.11 -13.88
CA GLY A 98 7.70 -9.08 -14.93
C GLY A 98 8.79 -10.16 -14.81
N VAL A 99 8.65 -11.09 -13.88
CA VAL A 99 9.55 -12.25 -13.71
C VAL A 99 8.83 -13.54 -14.13
N LYS A 100 9.62 -14.58 -14.52
CA LYS A 100 9.08 -15.86 -15.00
C LYS A 100 8.61 -16.82 -13.90
N GLY A 101 8.26 -16.29 -12.74
CA GLY A 101 7.81 -17.11 -11.61
C GLY A 101 7.13 -16.23 -10.56
N ILE A 102 6.63 -16.86 -9.52
CA ILE A 102 6.01 -16.15 -8.40
C ILE A 102 7.12 -15.70 -7.45
N SER A 103 7.27 -14.40 -7.30
CA SER A 103 8.17 -13.77 -6.34
C SER A 103 7.37 -12.75 -5.54
N ILE A 104 7.39 -12.86 -4.23
CA ILE A 104 6.70 -11.95 -3.32
C ILE A 104 7.73 -11.09 -2.59
N VAL A 105 7.61 -9.78 -2.73
CA VAL A 105 8.44 -8.81 -2.02
C VAL A 105 7.80 -8.53 -0.67
N CYS A 106 8.55 -8.80 0.40
CA CYS A 106 8.14 -8.54 1.77
C CYS A 106 8.91 -7.36 2.36
N HIS A 107 8.40 -6.79 3.44
CA HIS A 107 9.11 -5.72 4.15
C HIS A 107 10.27 -6.29 4.96
N GLY A 108 11.39 -5.54 5.08
CA GLY A 108 12.56 -5.99 5.85
C GLY A 108 12.30 -6.19 7.36
N ARG A 109 11.19 -5.67 7.88
CA ARG A 109 10.72 -5.84 9.27
C ARG A 109 9.56 -6.83 9.40
N SER A 110 9.30 -7.66 8.36
CA SER A 110 8.21 -8.64 8.39
C SER A 110 8.36 -9.61 9.56
N ASP A 111 7.31 -9.74 10.34
CA ASP A 111 7.17 -10.73 11.41
C ASP A 111 6.56 -12.04 10.90
N ALA A 112 6.28 -12.98 11.80
CA ALA A 112 5.68 -14.26 11.44
C ALA A 112 4.29 -14.12 10.81
N THR A 113 3.50 -13.14 11.24
CA THR A 113 2.16 -12.85 10.69
C THR A 113 2.26 -12.33 9.27
N ALA A 114 3.15 -11.35 9.03
CA ALA A 114 3.41 -10.83 7.70
C ALA A 114 3.92 -11.92 6.75
N MET A 115 4.82 -12.80 7.21
CA MET A 115 5.32 -13.94 6.41
C MET A 115 4.22 -14.95 6.10
N TYR A 116 3.33 -15.24 7.04
CA TYR A 116 2.17 -16.08 6.78
C TYR A 116 1.27 -15.50 5.67
N HIS A 117 0.97 -14.19 5.75
CA HIS A 117 0.18 -13.52 4.71
C HIS A 117 0.91 -13.47 3.36
N ALA A 118 2.24 -13.29 3.35
CA ALA A 118 3.03 -13.34 2.11
C ALA A 118 2.94 -14.71 1.43
N ILE A 119 3.00 -15.80 2.19
CA ILE A 119 2.82 -17.16 1.66
C ILE A 119 1.39 -17.36 1.11
N ARG A 120 0.38 -16.81 1.79
CA ARG A 120 -0.99 -16.81 1.25
C ARG A 120 -1.07 -16.06 -0.07
N VAL A 121 -0.51 -14.87 -0.17
CA VAL A 121 -0.47 -14.10 -1.43
C VAL A 121 0.20 -14.91 -2.53
N ALA A 122 1.33 -15.58 -2.25
CA ALA A 122 2.00 -16.43 -3.21
C ALA A 122 1.09 -17.57 -3.71
N LYS A 123 0.37 -18.21 -2.78
CA LYS A 123 -0.60 -19.24 -3.12
C LYS A 123 -1.74 -18.70 -3.98
N ASP A 124 -2.34 -17.58 -3.58
CA ASP A 124 -3.46 -16.96 -4.30
C ASP A 124 -3.04 -16.56 -5.73
N VAL A 125 -1.85 -15.99 -5.91
CA VAL A 125 -1.26 -15.66 -7.23
C VAL A 125 -1.06 -16.92 -8.09
N SER A 126 -0.64 -18.03 -7.46
CA SER A 126 -0.49 -19.33 -8.14
C SER A 126 -1.83 -19.89 -8.58
N ASP A 127 -2.80 -19.91 -7.68
CA ASP A 127 -4.12 -20.48 -7.92
C ASP A 127 -4.90 -19.70 -9.00
N GLN A 128 -4.70 -18.38 -9.06
CA GLN A 128 -5.30 -17.50 -10.07
C GLN A 128 -4.61 -17.58 -11.45
N GLY A 129 -3.46 -18.21 -11.55
CA GLY A 129 -2.73 -18.34 -12.81
C GLY A 129 -2.16 -17.04 -13.37
N LEU A 130 -1.94 -16.01 -12.52
CA LEU A 130 -1.51 -14.65 -12.90
C LEU A 130 -0.29 -14.65 -13.84
N ILE A 131 0.70 -15.53 -13.61
CA ILE A 131 1.91 -15.59 -14.46
C ILE A 131 1.57 -16.02 -15.88
N GLY A 132 0.61 -16.96 -16.05
CA GLY A 132 0.14 -17.40 -17.34
C GLY A 132 -0.57 -16.29 -18.13
N GLU A 133 -1.44 -15.55 -17.45
CA GLU A 133 -2.14 -14.40 -18.03
C GLU A 133 -1.18 -13.31 -18.47
N LEU A 134 -0.25 -12.89 -17.59
CA LEU A 134 0.76 -11.86 -17.91
C LEU A 134 1.64 -12.29 -19.08
N THR A 135 2.07 -13.56 -19.14
CA THR A 135 2.87 -14.06 -20.25
C THR A 135 2.11 -14.03 -21.57
N GLY A 136 0.79 -14.22 -21.54
CA GLY A 136 -0.09 -14.12 -22.70
C GLY A 136 -0.22 -12.71 -23.26
N LEU A 137 -0.14 -11.68 -22.38
CA LEU A 137 -0.25 -10.28 -22.79
C LEU A 137 1.02 -9.71 -23.45
N TRP A 138 2.16 -10.38 -23.33
CA TRP A 138 3.46 -9.91 -23.86
C TRP A 138 3.87 -10.59 -25.16
N LYS A 139 2.94 -11.25 -25.81
CA LYS A 139 3.08 -11.73 -27.18
C LYS A 139 2.54 -10.69 -28.15
#